data_8fe1244c453fbaf9db431bb59fe6e745
#
_entry.id   8fe1244c453fbaf9db431bb59fe6e745
#
_cell.length_a   1.000
_cell.length_b   1.000
_cell.length_c   1.000
_cell.angle_alpha   90.00
_cell.angle_beta   90.00
_cell.angle_gamma   90.00
#
_symmetry.space_group_name_H-M   'P 1'
#
loop_
_entity.id
_entity.type
_entity.pdbx_description
1 polymer ?
#
loop_
_entity_poly.entity_id
_entity_poly.type
_entity_poly.pdbx_seq_one_letter_code
_entity_poly.pdbx_strand_id
1 'polypeptide(L)'
;MENSIEKGKVAVIDIGSNSLRFVIFDRYGRYPYPLFNERITCRLGESVQKTKKLKKERIQQSLETIKRFSKIIEKAELETVLAIGTAALRLAVNAKDFIDPAEKFLRNKIRILSGIEEANLVALGLTANIPKANGIIADLGGGSLELIKIEHGKRIDSVSLNFGHLIDVEEKNFRKIIKKLKWKNDSENQFFYGVGGSFRALGLVFKQKNKYPLNILHGLNITSKKANRILNKIIKLNGDVKGLPQSRKPTMSNAAKIMRIVIKATNSKKIIISGTSVREGLVLENISLKKLKHDPLISTCEEIAKQSERFIGLSSSLENFLLPIVSIGDEKELSRLLKASCLMADIAWNEHTSSRNIIAAEKILLLPTNSLTHRERAWLAKTLFHRYNRPIELVKFPFKFKSILSMEDNFTSLIFGLSLRFSMAACAGLPELLNDLKLELSDDYLKVVFLGNTKTLLVDHVYEKLNLLASYLDKEMIIEI
;
A
#
# COMPACT_ATOMS: atom_id res chain seq x y z
N MET A 1 -19.77 22.95 -0.10
CA MET A 1 -18.48 22.99 -0.82
C MET A 1 -17.60 21.73 -0.65
N GLU A 2 -17.85 20.86 0.34
CA GLU A 2 -17.03 19.63 0.55
C GLU A 2 -17.22 18.52 -0.52
N ASN A 3 -18.31 18.50 -1.26
CA ASN A 3 -18.65 17.41 -2.19
C ASN A 3 -18.15 17.57 -3.64
N SER A 4 -17.64 18.74 -4.03
CA SER A 4 -17.21 19.00 -5.42
C SER A 4 -15.74 18.66 -5.68
N ILE A 5 -14.88 18.72 -4.66
CA ILE A 5 -13.44 18.49 -4.80
C ILE A 5 -13.11 16.99 -4.99
N GLU A 6 -13.98 16.08 -4.54
CA GLU A 6 -13.72 14.63 -4.57
C GLU A 6 -14.01 13.94 -5.93
N LYS A 7 -14.61 14.62 -6.89
CA LYS A 7 -15.08 13.99 -8.14
C LYS A 7 -14.14 14.10 -9.33
N GLY A 8 -13.07 14.91 -9.28
CA GLY A 8 -12.18 15.15 -10.41
C GLY A 8 -10.84 14.42 -10.31
N LYS A 9 -10.23 14.15 -11.47
CA LYS A 9 -8.85 13.69 -11.57
C LYS A 9 -7.91 14.74 -10.98
N VAL A 10 -6.82 14.30 -10.31
CA VAL A 10 -5.81 15.19 -9.76
C VAL A 10 -4.42 14.87 -10.30
N ALA A 11 -3.72 15.89 -10.77
CA ALA A 11 -2.32 15.83 -11.15
C ALA A 11 -1.43 16.19 -9.97
N VAL A 12 -0.43 15.39 -9.68
CA VAL A 12 0.62 15.68 -8.69
C VAL A 12 1.96 15.75 -9.38
N ILE A 13 2.66 16.88 -9.25
CA ILE A 13 4.02 17.09 -9.75
C ILE A 13 4.96 17.27 -8.57
N ASP A 14 5.92 16.36 -8.44
CA ASP A 14 6.94 16.35 -7.38
C ASP A 14 8.30 16.69 -8.01
N ILE A 15 8.81 17.88 -7.72
CA ILE A 15 10.08 18.41 -8.24
C ILE A 15 11.18 18.18 -7.24
N GLY A 16 11.83 17.02 -7.36
CA GLY A 16 12.91 16.60 -6.46
C GLY A 16 14.31 16.91 -7.00
N SER A 17 15.33 16.76 -6.16
CA SER A 17 16.74 17.00 -6.51
C SER A 17 17.26 16.09 -7.62
N ASN A 18 16.79 14.85 -7.72
CA ASN A 18 17.28 13.88 -8.70
C ASN A 18 16.33 13.71 -9.89
N SER A 19 15.02 13.84 -9.69
CA SER A 19 14.01 13.57 -10.71
C SER A 19 12.75 14.38 -10.47
N LEU A 20 12.08 14.70 -11.57
CA LEU A 20 10.72 15.18 -11.59
C LEU A 20 9.78 13.99 -11.72
N ARG A 21 8.69 14.00 -10.98
CA ARG A 21 7.69 12.95 -11.02
C ARG A 21 6.31 13.53 -11.25
N PHE A 22 5.56 12.95 -12.16
CA PHE A 22 4.22 13.32 -12.51
C PHE A 22 3.29 12.12 -12.33
N VAL A 23 2.23 12.30 -11.53
CA VAL A 23 1.22 11.26 -11.28
C VAL A 23 -0.15 11.87 -11.51
N ILE A 24 -0.99 11.19 -12.28
CA ILE A 24 -2.40 11.51 -12.40
C ILE A 24 -3.17 10.47 -11.61
N PHE A 25 -3.94 10.91 -10.62
CA PHE A 25 -4.86 10.07 -9.89
C PHE A 25 -6.29 10.22 -10.44
N ASP A 26 -7.08 9.15 -10.34
CA ASP A 26 -8.46 9.10 -10.82
C ASP A 26 -9.38 10.09 -10.08
N ARG A 27 -9.04 10.40 -8.84
CA ARG A 27 -9.81 11.29 -7.98
C ARG A 27 -8.95 11.93 -6.88
N TYR A 28 -9.49 12.97 -6.32
CA TYR A 28 -9.01 13.56 -5.07
C TYR A 28 -9.73 12.86 -3.90
N GLY A 29 -9.09 11.92 -3.24
CA GLY A 29 -9.76 11.11 -2.23
C GLY A 29 -8.82 10.27 -1.37
N ARG A 30 -9.43 9.50 -0.46
CA ARG A 30 -8.70 8.68 0.53
C ARG A 30 -7.83 7.59 -0.12
N TYR A 31 -8.27 7.02 -1.23
CA TYR A 31 -7.59 5.95 -1.97
C TYR A 31 -7.54 6.27 -3.46
N PRO A 32 -6.74 7.27 -3.83
CA PRO A 32 -6.61 7.66 -5.23
C PRO A 32 -5.90 6.55 -6.02
N TYR A 33 -6.49 6.17 -7.16
CA TYR A 33 -5.90 5.19 -8.05
C TYR A 33 -4.99 5.90 -9.08
N PRO A 34 -3.72 5.52 -9.23
CA PRO A 34 -2.83 6.15 -10.19
C PRO A 34 -3.16 5.70 -11.62
N LEU A 35 -3.73 6.61 -12.41
CA LEU A 35 -4.01 6.41 -13.84
C LEU A 35 -2.75 6.54 -14.69
N PHE A 36 -1.84 7.43 -14.30
CA PHE A 36 -0.57 7.68 -14.97
C PHE A 36 0.51 7.98 -13.95
N ASN A 37 1.74 7.53 -14.22
CA ASN A 37 2.87 7.73 -13.31
C ASN A 37 4.18 7.73 -14.10
N GLU A 38 4.73 8.92 -14.33
CA GLU A 38 6.00 9.11 -15.04
C GLU A 38 7.06 9.69 -14.10
N ARG A 39 8.30 9.22 -14.27
CA ARG A 39 9.45 9.73 -13.56
C ARG A 39 10.57 10.02 -14.54
N ILE A 40 11.02 11.28 -14.60
CA ILE A 40 12.12 11.71 -15.46
C ILE A 40 13.29 12.17 -14.59
N THR A 41 14.48 11.62 -14.86
CA THR A 41 15.71 11.96 -14.14
C THR A 41 16.35 13.21 -14.75
N CYS A 42 16.21 14.34 -14.10
CA CYS A 42 16.73 15.65 -14.54
C CYS A 42 17.97 16.09 -13.73
N ARG A 43 18.22 15.52 -12.55
CA ARG A 43 19.31 15.87 -11.65
C ARG A 43 19.39 17.37 -11.32
N LEU A 44 18.22 18.01 -11.15
CA LEU A 44 18.12 19.45 -10.92
C LEU A 44 18.97 19.93 -9.74
N GLY A 45 19.05 19.15 -8.67
CA GLY A 45 19.82 19.44 -7.46
C GLY A 45 21.28 18.98 -7.46
N GLU A 46 21.84 18.54 -8.60
CA GLU A 46 23.18 17.93 -8.68
C GLU A 46 24.30 18.77 -8.06
N SER A 47 24.27 20.10 -8.23
CA SER A 47 25.31 21.01 -7.74
C SER A 47 24.92 21.77 -6.47
N VAL A 48 23.63 21.77 -6.10
CA VAL A 48 23.07 22.69 -5.09
C VAL A 48 23.74 22.59 -3.73
N GLN A 49 24.13 21.40 -3.33
CA GLN A 49 24.82 21.22 -2.03
C GLN A 49 26.16 21.94 -1.97
N LYS A 50 26.92 21.94 -3.09
CA LYS A 50 28.27 22.54 -3.17
C LYS A 50 28.22 24.02 -3.53
N THR A 51 27.41 24.39 -4.51
CA THR A 51 27.43 25.72 -5.13
C THR A 51 26.29 26.64 -4.71
N LYS A 52 25.26 26.07 -4.02
CA LYS A 52 23.99 26.73 -3.71
C LYS A 52 23.26 27.26 -4.96
N LYS A 53 23.62 26.74 -6.17
CA LYS A 53 23.00 27.14 -7.44
C LYS A 53 22.59 25.92 -8.27
N LEU A 54 21.51 26.07 -9.00
CA LEU A 54 21.08 25.16 -10.05
C LEU A 54 21.93 25.42 -11.31
N LYS A 55 22.34 24.36 -11.99
CA LYS A 55 23.07 24.44 -13.28
C LYS A 55 22.08 24.79 -14.39
N LYS A 56 22.48 25.67 -15.33
CA LYS A 56 21.65 26.10 -16.48
C LYS A 56 21.15 24.92 -17.30
N GLU A 57 22.03 23.95 -17.60
CA GLU A 57 21.67 22.76 -18.39
C GLU A 57 20.60 21.91 -17.68
N ARG A 58 20.66 21.82 -16.35
CA ARG A 58 19.67 21.09 -15.54
C ARG A 58 18.35 21.82 -15.44
N ILE A 59 18.39 23.16 -15.36
CA ILE A 59 17.19 24.00 -15.46
C ILE A 59 16.50 23.76 -16.80
N GLN A 60 17.25 23.87 -17.91
CA GLN A 60 16.70 23.69 -19.25
C GLN A 60 16.05 22.30 -19.42
N GLN A 61 16.77 21.23 -19.06
CA GLN A 61 16.24 19.85 -19.13
C GLN A 61 14.98 19.68 -18.28
N SER A 62 14.94 20.29 -17.09
CA SER A 62 13.78 20.22 -16.21
C SER A 62 12.59 21.01 -16.76
N LEU A 63 12.82 22.17 -17.38
CA LEU A 63 11.78 22.96 -18.02
C LEU A 63 11.16 22.25 -19.22
N GLU A 64 11.95 21.55 -20.05
CA GLU A 64 11.41 20.70 -21.12
C GLU A 64 10.51 19.58 -20.57
N THR A 65 10.90 19.02 -19.43
CA THR A 65 10.06 18.04 -18.73
C THR A 65 8.75 18.65 -18.23
N ILE A 66 8.78 19.84 -17.67
CA ILE A 66 7.58 20.58 -17.24
C ILE A 66 6.67 20.93 -18.42
N LYS A 67 7.22 21.36 -19.55
CA LYS A 67 6.43 21.60 -20.79
C LYS A 67 5.70 20.32 -21.22
N ARG A 68 6.37 19.16 -21.17
CA ARG A 68 5.74 17.88 -21.45
C ARG A 68 4.57 17.60 -20.49
N PHE A 69 4.76 17.79 -19.20
CA PHE A 69 3.72 17.57 -18.18
C PHE A 69 2.54 18.53 -18.40
N SER A 70 2.81 19.80 -18.66
CA SER A 70 1.79 20.81 -18.99
C SER A 70 0.93 20.40 -20.19
N LYS A 71 1.55 19.85 -21.25
CA LYS A 71 0.81 19.38 -22.42
C LYS A 71 -0.08 18.19 -22.12
N ILE A 72 0.36 17.28 -21.25
CA ILE A 72 -0.46 16.15 -20.78
C ILE A 72 -1.63 16.65 -19.93
N ILE A 73 -1.40 17.60 -19.00
CA ILE A 73 -2.43 18.21 -18.16
C ILE A 73 -3.51 18.85 -19.04
N GLU A 74 -3.11 19.65 -20.01
CA GLU A 74 -4.02 20.32 -20.96
C GLU A 74 -4.88 19.31 -21.73
N LYS A 75 -4.26 18.27 -22.31
CA LYS A 75 -4.96 17.27 -23.13
C LYS A 75 -5.82 16.29 -22.32
N ALA A 76 -5.47 16.07 -21.06
CA ALA A 76 -6.25 15.23 -20.14
C ALA A 76 -7.32 16.04 -19.38
N GLU A 77 -7.44 17.35 -19.67
CA GLU A 77 -8.43 18.26 -19.07
C GLU A 77 -8.42 18.22 -17.54
N LEU A 78 -7.21 18.27 -16.95
CA LEU A 78 -7.03 18.18 -15.50
C LEU A 78 -7.17 19.55 -14.86
N GLU A 79 -8.24 19.74 -14.10
CA GLU A 79 -8.52 21.01 -13.40
C GLU A 79 -7.68 21.17 -12.13
N THR A 80 -7.41 20.08 -11.43
CA THR A 80 -6.65 20.10 -10.17
C THR A 80 -5.21 19.68 -10.39
N VAL A 81 -4.28 20.62 -10.17
CA VAL A 81 -2.84 20.38 -10.26
C VAL A 81 -2.16 20.76 -8.95
N LEU A 82 -1.49 19.80 -8.31
CA LEU A 82 -0.72 20.00 -7.10
C LEU A 82 0.78 19.89 -7.44
N ALA A 83 1.47 21.01 -7.51
CA ALA A 83 2.90 21.06 -7.83
C ALA A 83 3.71 21.44 -6.58
N ILE A 84 4.70 20.61 -6.23
CA ILE A 84 5.59 20.84 -5.10
C ILE A 84 7.05 20.81 -5.53
N GLY A 85 7.86 21.62 -4.84
CA GLY A 85 9.31 21.63 -4.93
C GLY A 85 9.93 21.31 -3.57
N THR A 86 11.01 20.53 -3.55
CA THR A 86 11.68 20.09 -2.32
C THR A 86 13.11 20.64 -2.21
N ALA A 87 14.02 19.92 -1.58
CA ALA A 87 15.35 20.37 -1.19
C ALA A 87 16.14 21.13 -2.28
N ALA A 88 16.07 20.74 -3.56
CA ALA A 88 16.82 21.41 -4.63
C ALA A 88 16.37 22.87 -4.80
N LEU A 89 15.07 23.11 -4.86
CA LEU A 89 14.50 24.45 -5.03
C LEU A 89 14.54 25.27 -3.74
N ARG A 90 14.42 24.61 -2.60
CA ARG A 90 14.50 25.23 -1.28
C ARG A 90 15.90 25.81 -0.99
N LEU A 91 16.96 25.13 -1.44
CA LEU A 91 18.35 25.48 -1.11
C LEU A 91 19.06 26.34 -2.18
N ALA A 92 18.52 26.42 -3.38
CA ALA A 92 19.18 27.12 -4.48
C ALA A 92 18.86 28.61 -4.46
N VAL A 93 19.90 29.47 -4.46
CA VAL A 93 19.74 30.95 -4.51
C VAL A 93 19.15 31.44 -5.82
N ASN A 94 19.29 30.67 -6.91
CA ASN A 94 18.72 30.95 -8.23
C ASN A 94 17.51 30.06 -8.56
N ALA A 95 16.75 29.60 -7.56
CA ALA A 95 15.59 28.76 -7.78
C ALA A 95 14.52 29.41 -8.69
N LYS A 96 14.40 30.73 -8.66
CA LYS A 96 13.46 31.49 -9.52
C LYS A 96 13.73 31.32 -11.01
N ASP A 97 15.00 31.08 -11.43
CA ASP A 97 15.35 30.81 -12.83
C ASP A 97 14.63 29.57 -13.38
N PHE A 98 14.22 28.65 -12.50
CA PHE A 98 13.40 27.49 -12.84
C PHE A 98 11.92 27.70 -12.49
N ILE A 99 11.60 28.22 -11.28
CA ILE A 99 10.22 28.31 -10.77
C ILE A 99 9.36 29.20 -11.67
N ASP A 100 9.80 30.40 -12.00
CA ASP A 100 8.99 31.36 -12.73
C ASP A 100 8.61 30.87 -14.14
N PRO A 101 9.52 30.31 -14.95
CA PRO A 101 9.15 29.70 -16.23
C PRO A 101 8.27 28.43 -16.05
N ALA A 102 8.54 27.62 -15.02
CA ALA A 102 7.78 26.39 -14.78
C ALA A 102 6.32 26.69 -14.42
N GLU A 103 6.07 27.69 -13.55
CA GLU A 103 4.72 28.13 -13.18
C GLU A 103 3.96 28.68 -14.39
N LYS A 104 4.64 29.40 -15.30
CA LYS A 104 4.04 29.87 -16.57
C LYS A 104 3.58 28.71 -17.45
N PHE A 105 4.41 27.65 -17.60
CA PHE A 105 4.04 26.47 -18.37
C PHE A 105 2.89 25.70 -17.72
N LEU A 106 2.93 25.50 -16.42
CA LEU A 106 1.89 24.76 -15.67
C LEU A 106 0.60 25.56 -15.49
N ARG A 107 0.64 26.88 -15.65
CA ARG A 107 -0.45 27.80 -15.28
C ARG A 107 -0.90 27.58 -13.82
N ASN A 108 0.03 27.19 -12.97
CA ASN A 108 -0.21 26.85 -11.57
C ASN A 108 1.04 27.17 -10.73
N LYS A 109 0.83 27.43 -9.44
CA LYS A 109 1.90 27.71 -8.49
C LYS A 109 2.62 26.44 -8.06
N ILE A 110 3.92 26.57 -7.81
CA ILE A 110 4.76 25.52 -7.25
C ILE A 110 4.97 25.82 -5.77
N ARG A 111 4.39 24.99 -4.89
CA ARG A 111 4.59 25.10 -3.43
C ARG A 111 5.97 24.57 -3.07
N ILE A 112 6.85 25.42 -2.56
CA ILE A 112 8.16 25.01 -2.05
C ILE A 112 8.02 24.56 -0.61
N LEU A 113 8.17 23.26 -0.38
CA LEU A 113 8.01 22.68 0.94
C LEU A 113 9.23 22.98 1.83
N SER A 114 9.00 23.43 3.06
CA SER A 114 10.00 23.33 4.12
C SER A 114 10.28 21.85 4.46
N GLY A 115 11.41 21.55 5.12
CA GLY A 115 11.70 20.18 5.54
C GLY A 115 10.68 19.60 6.52
N ILE A 116 10.05 20.47 7.33
CA ILE A 116 8.99 20.07 8.29
C ILE A 116 7.68 19.75 7.54
N GLU A 117 7.31 20.56 6.56
CA GLU A 117 6.13 20.28 5.72
C GLU A 117 6.30 18.99 4.93
N GLU A 118 7.48 18.77 4.34
CA GLU A 118 7.82 17.53 3.64
C GLU A 118 7.68 16.32 4.58
N ALA A 119 8.22 16.41 5.81
CA ALA A 119 8.09 15.39 6.84
C ALA A 119 6.63 15.14 7.26
N ASN A 120 5.80 16.21 7.40
CA ASN A 120 4.40 16.09 7.74
C ASN A 120 3.61 15.34 6.67
N LEU A 121 3.82 15.67 5.40
CA LEU A 121 3.15 15.00 4.28
C LEU A 121 3.58 13.53 4.16
N VAL A 122 4.86 13.22 4.37
CA VAL A 122 5.36 11.85 4.39
C VAL A 122 4.73 11.05 5.53
N ALA A 123 4.65 11.64 6.73
CA ALA A 123 4.00 11.02 7.88
C ALA A 123 2.52 10.75 7.60
N LEU A 124 1.79 11.73 7.06
CA LEU A 124 0.39 11.60 6.69
C LEU A 124 0.18 10.48 5.68
N GLY A 125 0.98 10.44 4.59
CA GLY A 125 0.90 9.39 3.57
C GLY A 125 1.13 7.99 4.13
N LEU A 126 2.04 7.83 5.10
CA LEU A 126 2.31 6.54 5.73
C LEU A 126 1.22 6.16 6.73
N THR A 127 0.87 7.05 7.67
CA THR A 127 -0.06 6.73 8.77
C THR A 127 -1.49 6.56 8.30
N ALA A 128 -1.85 7.20 7.20
CA ALA A 128 -3.10 6.93 6.52
C ALA A 128 -3.25 5.45 6.10
N ASN A 129 -2.17 4.79 5.69
CA ASN A 129 -2.17 3.39 5.28
C ASN A 129 -1.77 2.43 6.42
N ILE A 130 -1.05 2.91 7.41
CA ILE A 130 -0.64 2.15 8.61
C ILE A 130 -1.04 2.95 9.87
N PRO A 131 -2.34 2.95 10.25
CA PRO A 131 -2.85 3.84 11.31
C PRO A 131 -2.21 3.61 12.69
N LYS A 132 -1.68 2.42 12.94
CA LYS A 132 -0.99 2.06 14.19
C LYS A 132 0.55 2.06 14.04
N ALA A 133 1.07 2.80 13.07
CA ALA A 133 2.53 2.89 12.88
C ALA A 133 3.21 3.36 14.18
N ASN A 134 4.32 2.69 14.53
CA ASN A 134 5.12 3.00 15.70
C ASN A 134 6.60 2.85 15.38
N GLY A 135 7.39 3.89 15.57
CA GLY A 135 8.83 3.88 15.28
C GLY A 135 9.32 5.10 14.49
N ILE A 136 10.23 4.89 13.57
CA ILE A 136 10.88 5.95 12.82
C ILE A 136 10.59 5.83 11.33
N ILE A 137 10.02 6.87 10.74
CA ILE A 137 9.99 7.02 9.30
C ILE A 137 11.27 7.71 8.86
N ALA A 138 11.87 7.20 7.79
CA ALA A 138 12.96 7.84 7.09
C ALA A 138 12.58 8.02 5.62
N ASP A 139 12.49 9.25 5.14
CA ASP A 139 12.38 9.53 3.71
C ASP A 139 13.73 10.02 3.18
N LEU A 140 14.35 9.23 2.32
CA LEU A 140 15.65 9.52 1.75
C LEU A 140 15.51 10.07 0.34
N GLY A 141 15.57 11.39 0.25
CA GLY A 141 15.65 12.14 -0.99
C GLY A 141 17.04 12.18 -1.61
N GLY A 142 17.19 12.95 -2.70
CA GLY A 142 18.48 13.19 -3.34
C GLY A 142 19.39 14.09 -2.48
N GLY A 143 18.84 15.15 -1.93
CA GLY A 143 19.56 16.18 -1.18
C GLY A 143 19.27 16.21 0.32
N SER A 144 18.24 15.56 0.79
CA SER A 144 17.80 15.57 2.20
C SER A 144 17.38 14.20 2.71
N LEU A 145 17.30 14.07 4.02
CA LEU A 145 16.75 12.96 4.77
C LEU A 145 15.80 13.53 5.81
N GLU A 146 14.54 13.22 5.67
CA GLU A 146 13.51 13.49 6.66
C GLU A 146 13.41 12.29 7.61
N LEU A 147 13.64 12.52 8.90
CA LEU A 147 13.40 11.54 9.95
C LEU A 147 12.22 11.99 10.81
N ILE A 148 11.28 11.08 11.05
CA ILE A 148 10.05 11.37 11.75
C ILE A 148 9.81 10.30 12.79
N LYS A 149 9.65 10.69 14.05
CA LYS A 149 9.25 9.81 15.15
C LYS A 149 7.74 9.71 15.19
N ILE A 150 7.22 8.48 15.18
CA ILE A 150 5.79 8.17 15.24
C ILE A 150 5.51 7.24 16.41
N GLU A 151 4.45 7.54 17.15
CA GLU A 151 3.89 6.69 18.18
C GLU A 151 2.37 6.54 17.96
N HIS A 152 1.90 5.30 17.87
CA HIS A 152 0.48 4.98 17.63
C HIS A 152 -0.14 5.77 16.46
N GLY A 153 0.59 5.89 15.35
CA GLY A 153 0.15 6.62 14.16
C GLY A 153 0.22 8.14 14.26
N LYS A 154 0.66 8.69 15.38
CA LYS A 154 0.80 10.14 15.56
C LYS A 154 2.27 10.55 15.44
N ARG A 155 2.52 11.64 14.71
CA ARG A 155 3.84 12.25 14.65
C ARG A 155 4.16 12.89 16.00
N ILE A 156 5.28 12.48 16.59
CA ILE A 156 5.78 13.03 17.88
C ILE A 156 6.83 14.10 17.63
N ASP A 157 7.79 13.80 16.71
CA ASP A 157 8.90 14.70 16.44
C ASP A 157 9.38 14.48 14.99
N SER A 158 10.10 15.46 14.44
CA SER A 158 10.69 15.32 13.11
C SER A 158 11.90 16.21 12.92
N VAL A 159 12.83 15.78 12.07
CA VAL A 159 14.00 16.54 11.66
C VAL A 159 14.25 16.34 10.18
N SER A 160 14.59 17.43 9.49
CA SER A 160 15.11 17.40 8.13
C SER A 160 16.60 17.65 8.16
N LEU A 161 17.36 16.72 7.59
CA LEU A 161 18.82 16.73 7.55
C LEU A 161 19.28 16.88 6.10
N ASN A 162 20.30 17.71 5.87
CA ASN A 162 20.88 17.91 4.54
C ASN A 162 21.79 16.73 4.12
N PHE A 163 21.31 15.51 4.30
CA PHE A 163 21.97 14.26 3.94
C PHE A 163 21.09 13.45 3.00
N GLY A 164 21.23 13.67 1.70
CA GLY A 164 20.56 12.84 0.69
C GLY A 164 21.47 11.72 0.16
N HIS A 165 20.89 10.80 -0.64
CA HIS A 165 21.67 9.71 -1.23
C HIS A 165 22.72 10.17 -2.27
N LEU A 166 22.61 11.42 -2.76
CA LEU A 166 23.58 12.04 -3.67
C LEU A 166 24.80 12.66 -2.93
N ILE A 167 24.76 12.70 -1.60
CA ILE A 167 25.79 13.32 -0.76
C ILE A 167 26.57 12.20 -0.10
N ASP A 168 27.89 12.26 -0.17
CA ASP A 168 28.71 11.30 0.56
C ASP A 168 28.61 11.55 2.07
N VAL A 169 28.25 10.53 2.81
CA VAL A 169 27.97 10.62 4.25
C VAL A 169 29.20 10.17 5.03
N GLU A 170 29.82 11.11 5.73
CA GLU A 170 30.81 10.79 6.74
C GLU A 170 30.12 10.12 7.94
N GLU A 171 30.27 8.80 8.08
CA GLU A 171 29.56 8.00 9.07
C GLU A 171 29.71 8.52 10.50
N LYS A 172 30.89 9.00 10.89
CA LYS A 172 31.18 9.49 12.24
C LYS A 172 30.34 10.72 12.59
N ASN A 173 30.26 11.69 11.69
CA ASN A 173 29.44 12.89 11.82
C ASN A 173 27.96 12.56 11.85
N PHE A 174 27.50 11.76 10.91
CA PHE A 174 26.09 11.37 10.84
C PHE A 174 25.64 10.61 12.10
N ARG A 175 26.48 9.69 12.63
CA ARG A 175 26.20 9.00 13.90
C ARG A 175 26.06 9.96 15.08
N LYS A 176 26.89 11.02 15.16
CA LYS A 176 26.79 12.04 16.22
C LYS A 176 25.45 12.77 16.15
N ILE A 177 25.02 13.18 14.93
CA ILE A 177 23.76 13.89 14.72
C ILE A 177 22.59 13.01 15.13
N ILE A 178 22.52 11.76 14.65
CA ILE A 178 21.40 10.86 14.98
C ILE A 178 21.35 10.54 16.48
N LYS A 179 22.49 10.38 17.15
CA LYS A 179 22.51 10.16 18.62
C LYS A 179 21.95 11.35 19.40
N LYS A 180 22.12 12.58 18.93
CA LYS A 180 21.60 13.80 19.59
C LYS A 180 20.06 13.85 19.61
N LEU A 181 19.38 13.17 18.68
CA LEU A 181 17.91 13.13 18.62
C LEU A 181 17.29 12.40 19.83
N LYS A 182 18.06 11.57 20.53
CA LYS A 182 17.62 10.80 21.73
C LYS A 182 16.31 10.00 21.50
N TRP A 183 16.04 9.60 20.25
CA TRP A 183 14.83 8.84 19.86
C TRP A 183 14.95 7.34 20.09
N LYS A 184 15.88 6.93 20.94
CA LYS A 184 15.99 5.54 21.36
C LYS A 184 14.73 5.19 22.15
N ASN A 185 14.06 4.14 21.76
CA ASN A 185 12.92 3.59 22.46
C ASN A 185 13.21 2.12 22.78
N ASP A 186 12.92 1.70 24.00
CA ASP A 186 13.14 0.33 24.45
C ASP A 186 11.92 -0.58 24.17
N SER A 187 10.85 -0.04 23.54
CA SER A 187 9.68 -0.84 23.18
C SER A 187 10.02 -1.86 22.09
N GLU A 188 9.50 -3.08 22.24
CA GLU A 188 9.68 -4.18 21.28
C GLU A 188 9.08 -3.88 19.89
N ASN A 189 8.15 -2.94 19.81
CA ASN A 189 7.37 -2.59 18.62
C ASN A 189 7.92 -1.39 17.85
N GLN A 190 9.20 -1.11 17.94
CA GLN A 190 9.79 0.00 17.17
C GLN A 190 10.23 -0.47 15.79
N PHE A 191 9.56 0.09 14.77
CA PHE A 191 9.86 -0.18 13.37
C PHE A 191 10.67 0.96 12.73
N PHE A 192 11.42 0.61 11.70
CA PHE A 192 11.97 1.56 10.74
C PHE A 192 11.14 1.50 9.46
N TYR A 193 10.51 2.59 9.08
CA TYR A 193 9.76 2.71 7.85
C TYR A 193 10.60 3.43 6.80
N GLY A 194 11.08 2.68 5.81
CA GLY A 194 11.88 3.22 4.72
C GLY A 194 11.02 3.75 3.58
N VAL A 195 10.99 5.07 3.40
CA VAL A 195 10.26 5.80 2.36
C VAL A 195 11.23 6.28 1.29
N GLY A 196 10.75 6.52 0.09
CA GLY A 196 11.54 7.03 -1.01
C GLY A 196 12.19 5.98 -1.91
N GLY A 197 12.72 6.44 -3.04
CA GLY A 197 13.21 5.58 -4.11
C GLY A 197 14.43 4.75 -3.74
N SER A 198 15.28 5.25 -2.87
CA SER A 198 16.51 4.57 -2.42
C SER A 198 16.18 3.39 -1.51
N PHE A 199 15.30 3.58 -0.53
CA PHE A 199 14.89 2.49 0.36
C PHE A 199 14.05 1.44 -0.38
N ARG A 200 13.22 1.83 -1.36
CA ARG A 200 12.56 0.86 -2.24
C ARG A 200 13.55 0.03 -3.07
N ALA A 201 14.64 0.64 -3.55
CA ALA A 201 15.70 -0.10 -4.25
C ALA A 201 16.41 -1.10 -3.31
N LEU A 202 16.68 -0.73 -2.07
CA LEU A 202 17.17 -1.67 -1.04
C LEU A 202 16.16 -2.78 -0.76
N GLY A 203 14.85 -2.45 -0.75
CA GLY A 203 13.76 -3.41 -0.62
C GLY A 203 13.75 -4.47 -1.72
N LEU A 204 14.08 -4.12 -2.97
CA LEU A 204 14.23 -5.08 -4.07
C LEU A 204 15.33 -6.11 -3.76
N VAL A 205 16.47 -5.66 -3.27
CA VAL A 205 17.57 -6.57 -2.87
C VAL A 205 17.15 -7.46 -1.71
N PHE A 206 16.46 -6.90 -0.71
CA PHE A 206 15.94 -7.66 0.42
C PHE A 206 14.96 -8.74 -0.03
N LYS A 207 14.01 -8.38 -0.91
CA LYS A 207 13.04 -9.31 -1.50
C LYS A 207 13.73 -10.45 -2.23
N GLN A 208 14.66 -10.14 -3.11
CA GLN A 208 15.36 -11.14 -3.92
C GLN A 208 16.22 -12.08 -3.04
N LYS A 209 16.99 -11.53 -2.09
CA LYS A 209 17.88 -12.32 -1.21
C LYS A 209 17.12 -13.24 -0.27
N ASN A 210 15.90 -12.87 0.13
CA ASN A 210 15.06 -13.68 1.00
C ASN A 210 14.05 -14.55 0.22
N LYS A 211 14.10 -14.57 -1.11
CA LYS A 211 13.13 -15.29 -1.98
C LYS A 211 11.68 -14.99 -1.55
N TYR A 212 11.41 -13.72 -1.30
CA TYR A 212 10.12 -13.29 -0.76
C TYR A 212 9.01 -13.54 -1.79
N PRO A 213 7.87 -14.14 -1.39
CA PRO A 213 6.89 -14.66 -2.37
C PRO A 213 6.06 -13.59 -3.07
N LEU A 214 5.94 -12.38 -2.50
CA LEU A 214 5.17 -11.29 -3.10
C LEU A 214 6.05 -10.32 -3.89
N ASN A 215 5.52 -9.85 -5.02
CA ASN A 215 6.21 -8.88 -5.88
C ASN A 215 6.00 -7.42 -5.47
N ILE A 216 5.33 -7.17 -4.36
CA ILE A 216 5.03 -5.83 -3.84
C ILE A 216 6.07 -5.44 -2.78
N LEU A 217 6.53 -4.19 -2.81
CA LEU A 217 7.50 -3.66 -1.86
C LEU A 217 6.86 -2.96 -0.67
N HIS A 218 5.67 -2.33 -0.87
CA HIS A 218 4.98 -1.71 0.25
C HIS A 218 4.57 -2.78 1.27
N GLY A 219 4.94 -2.58 2.52
CA GLY A 219 4.68 -3.56 3.58
C GLY A 219 5.72 -4.68 3.70
N LEU A 220 6.74 -4.73 2.81
CA LEU A 220 7.84 -5.70 2.94
C LEU A 220 8.52 -5.52 4.29
N ASN A 221 8.40 -6.55 5.15
CA ASN A 221 8.88 -6.55 6.51
C ASN A 221 10.10 -7.47 6.66
N ILE A 222 11.18 -6.94 7.21
CA ILE A 222 12.45 -7.64 7.38
C ILE A 222 13.01 -7.34 8.77
N THR A 223 13.51 -8.36 9.46
CA THR A 223 14.22 -8.15 10.74
C THR A 223 15.51 -7.37 10.54
N SER A 224 15.84 -6.48 11.49
CA SER A 224 17.07 -5.67 11.45
C SER A 224 18.32 -6.52 11.33
N LYS A 225 18.36 -7.72 11.91
CA LYS A 225 19.47 -8.67 11.79
C LYS A 225 19.71 -9.11 10.32
N LYS A 226 18.62 -9.49 9.62
CA LYS A 226 18.71 -9.87 8.20
C LYS A 226 19.07 -8.68 7.32
N ALA A 227 18.44 -7.51 7.57
CA ALA A 227 18.71 -6.30 6.84
C ALA A 227 20.17 -5.85 6.98
N ASN A 228 20.72 -5.82 8.20
CA ASN A 228 22.12 -5.41 8.44
C ASN A 228 23.13 -6.27 7.66
N ARG A 229 22.89 -7.59 7.54
CA ARG A 229 23.76 -8.45 6.71
C ARG A 229 23.78 -8.00 5.24
N ILE A 230 22.61 -7.67 4.70
CA ILE A 230 22.48 -7.24 3.29
C ILE A 230 23.07 -5.83 3.11
N LEU A 231 22.78 -4.91 4.04
CA LEU A 231 23.31 -3.54 4.01
C LEU A 231 24.84 -3.53 4.06
N ASN A 232 25.46 -4.35 4.94
CA ASN A 232 26.91 -4.47 5.00
C ASN A 232 27.51 -4.98 3.68
N LYS A 233 26.85 -5.94 3.00
CA LYS A 233 27.28 -6.41 1.68
C LYS A 233 27.20 -5.31 0.63
N ILE A 234 26.12 -4.51 0.62
CA ILE A 234 25.92 -3.41 -0.32
C ILE A 234 27.02 -2.34 -0.10
N ILE A 235 27.33 -2.02 1.14
CA ILE A 235 28.39 -1.07 1.49
C ILE A 235 29.77 -1.59 1.05
N LYS A 236 30.09 -2.85 1.37
CA LYS A 236 31.37 -3.47 1.01
C LYS A 236 31.60 -3.51 -0.50
N LEU A 237 30.56 -3.75 -1.29
CA LEU A 237 30.61 -3.81 -2.75
C LEU A 237 30.27 -2.47 -3.43
N ASN A 238 30.31 -1.38 -2.68
CA ASN A 238 30.00 -0.02 -3.15
C ASN A 238 28.75 0.06 -4.06
N GLY A 239 27.69 -0.66 -3.67
CA GLY A 239 26.41 -0.69 -4.39
C GLY A 239 26.35 -1.71 -5.54
N ASP A 240 27.43 -2.37 -5.91
CA ASP A 240 27.43 -3.36 -6.99
C ASP A 240 26.92 -4.73 -6.49
N VAL A 241 25.60 -4.84 -6.36
CA VAL A 241 24.93 -6.08 -5.96
C VAL A 241 23.81 -6.44 -6.93
N LYS A 242 23.63 -7.74 -7.15
CA LYS A 242 22.52 -8.25 -7.97
C LYS A 242 21.19 -7.85 -7.34
N GLY A 243 20.24 -7.40 -8.18
CA GLY A 243 18.90 -6.97 -7.76
C GLY A 243 18.74 -5.46 -7.58
N LEU A 244 19.81 -4.69 -7.67
CA LEU A 244 19.74 -3.22 -7.76
C LEU A 244 19.58 -2.77 -9.22
N PRO A 245 18.66 -1.82 -9.50
CA PRO A 245 18.61 -1.15 -10.80
C PRO A 245 19.94 -0.46 -11.10
N GLN A 246 20.44 -0.59 -12.33
CA GLN A 246 21.76 -0.09 -12.73
C GLN A 246 21.92 1.41 -12.42
N SER A 247 20.89 2.20 -12.72
CA SER A 247 20.87 3.65 -12.46
C SER A 247 20.96 4.04 -10.97
N ARG A 248 20.75 3.07 -10.07
CA ARG A 248 20.77 3.29 -8.61
C ARG A 248 22.08 2.89 -7.95
N LYS A 249 22.83 1.96 -8.54
CA LYS A 249 24.07 1.41 -7.96
C LYS A 249 25.01 2.46 -7.39
N PRO A 250 25.31 3.60 -8.08
CA PRO A 250 26.26 4.58 -7.58
C PRO A 250 25.91 5.21 -6.23
N THR A 251 24.63 5.24 -5.87
CA THR A 251 24.15 5.92 -4.64
C THR A 251 23.73 4.94 -3.54
N MET A 252 23.76 3.63 -3.82
CA MET A 252 23.22 2.64 -2.88
C MET A 252 24.10 2.37 -1.67
N SER A 253 25.40 2.55 -1.80
CA SER A 253 26.31 2.45 -0.65
C SER A 253 25.96 3.49 0.42
N ASN A 254 25.74 4.75 0.02
CA ASN A 254 25.30 5.81 0.92
C ASN A 254 23.91 5.53 1.54
N ALA A 255 22.95 5.14 0.73
CA ALA A 255 21.62 4.80 1.24
C ALA A 255 21.68 3.66 2.27
N ALA A 256 22.52 2.66 2.04
CA ALA A 256 22.71 1.54 2.96
C ALA A 256 23.42 1.98 4.27
N LYS A 257 24.43 2.87 4.19
CA LYS A 257 25.08 3.46 5.37
C LYS A 257 24.06 4.22 6.23
N ILE A 258 23.28 5.11 5.62
CA ILE A 258 22.23 5.91 6.30
C ILE A 258 21.24 4.98 7.01
N MET A 259 20.65 4.03 6.29
CA MET A 259 19.69 3.09 6.85
C MET A 259 20.27 2.31 8.04
N ARG A 260 21.49 1.78 7.90
CA ARG A 260 22.16 1.01 8.96
C ARG A 260 22.40 1.85 10.22
N ILE A 261 22.83 3.10 10.06
CA ILE A 261 23.10 4.02 11.18
C ILE A 261 21.81 4.36 11.93
N VAL A 262 20.75 4.73 11.21
CA VAL A 262 19.46 5.07 11.83
C VAL A 262 18.88 3.85 12.56
N ILE A 263 18.80 2.68 11.92
CA ILE A 263 18.31 1.45 12.55
C ILE A 263 19.05 1.15 13.87
N LYS A 264 20.38 1.27 13.86
CA LYS A 264 21.19 1.02 15.06
C LYS A 264 20.96 2.06 16.15
N ALA A 265 20.89 3.33 15.78
CA ALA A 265 20.76 4.43 16.75
C ALA A 265 19.38 4.46 17.42
N THR A 266 18.34 4.07 16.69
CA THR A 266 16.94 4.03 17.16
C THR A 266 16.52 2.68 17.74
N ASN A 267 17.41 1.69 17.74
CA ASN A 267 17.14 0.31 18.20
C ASN A 267 15.93 -0.35 17.46
N SER A 268 15.73 0.00 16.19
CA SER A 268 14.60 -0.56 15.41
C SER A 268 14.77 -2.07 15.19
N LYS A 269 13.76 -2.86 15.53
CA LYS A 269 13.80 -4.33 15.46
C LYS A 269 13.45 -4.87 14.08
N LYS A 270 12.57 -4.17 13.36
CA LYS A 270 12.07 -4.54 12.04
C LYS A 270 12.12 -3.33 11.10
N ILE A 271 12.27 -3.63 9.82
CA ILE A 271 12.25 -2.65 8.73
C ILE A 271 11.06 -2.93 7.86
N ILE A 272 10.27 -1.90 7.58
CA ILE A 272 9.15 -1.94 6.65
C ILE A 272 9.46 -0.99 5.50
N ILE A 273 9.42 -1.51 4.28
CA ILE A 273 9.58 -0.68 3.08
C ILE A 273 8.22 -0.09 2.71
N SER A 274 8.16 1.24 2.57
CA SER A 274 6.92 1.93 2.22
C SER A 274 6.83 2.27 0.73
N GLY A 275 5.66 2.04 0.16
CA GLY A 275 5.27 2.50 -1.17
C GLY A 275 4.82 3.96 -1.18
N THR A 276 4.40 4.49 -0.02
CA THR A 276 3.93 5.88 0.13
C THR A 276 5.09 6.88 0.08
N SER A 277 4.76 8.14 -0.12
CA SER A 277 5.71 9.26 -0.21
C SER A 277 5.00 10.58 0.08
N VAL A 278 5.70 11.69 -0.07
CA VAL A 278 5.14 13.04 0.02
C VAL A 278 3.90 13.26 -0.87
N ARG A 279 3.83 12.58 -2.04
CA ARG A 279 2.73 12.74 -3.01
C ARG A 279 1.40 12.23 -2.48
N GLU A 280 1.40 11.03 -1.88
CA GLU A 280 0.22 10.47 -1.25
C GLU A 280 -0.22 11.36 -0.08
N GLY A 281 0.73 11.88 0.71
CA GLY A 281 0.44 12.85 1.77
C GLY A 281 -0.20 14.13 1.23
N LEU A 282 0.30 14.66 0.12
CA LEU A 282 -0.22 15.87 -0.51
C LEU A 282 -1.69 15.71 -0.96
N VAL A 283 -2.04 14.56 -1.53
CA VAL A 283 -3.44 14.26 -1.90
C VAL A 283 -4.31 14.14 -0.64
N LEU A 284 -3.76 13.61 0.44
CA LEU A 284 -4.50 13.39 1.69
C LEU A 284 -4.61 14.62 2.58
N GLU A 285 -3.81 15.68 2.34
CA GLU A 285 -3.70 16.87 3.19
C GLU A 285 -5.06 17.56 3.41
N ASN A 286 -5.91 17.55 2.39
CA ASN A 286 -7.23 18.18 2.44
C ASN A 286 -8.39 17.19 2.67
N ILE A 287 -8.09 15.94 2.97
CA ILE A 287 -9.13 14.95 3.33
C ILE A 287 -9.52 15.12 4.80
N SER A 288 -10.82 15.12 5.08
CA SER A 288 -11.32 15.28 6.44
C SER A 288 -10.78 14.20 7.39
N LEU A 289 -10.49 14.59 8.64
CA LEU A 289 -9.99 13.65 9.66
C LEU A 289 -10.94 12.48 9.90
N LYS A 290 -12.25 12.67 9.73
CA LYS A 290 -13.25 11.61 9.83
C LYS A 290 -12.99 10.52 8.77
N LYS A 291 -12.78 10.91 7.50
CA LYS A 291 -12.47 9.98 6.41
C LYS A 291 -11.11 9.32 6.59
N LEU A 292 -10.11 10.05 7.09
CA LEU A 292 -8.77 9.50 7.36
C LEU A 292 -8.76 8.44 8.47
N LYS A 293 -9.74 8.43 9.37
CA LYS A 293 -9.88 7.43 10.45
C LYS A 293 -10.53 6.12 10.01
N HIS A 294 -11.17 6.09 8.84
CA HIS A 294 -11.75 4.84 8.33
C HIS A 294 -10.66 3.79 8.09
N ASP A 295 -11.01 2.53 8.27
CA ASP A 295 -10.08 1.42 8.06
C ASP A 295 -9.55 1.41 6.62
N PRO A 296 -8.22 1.38 6.43
CA PRO A 296 -7.62 1.46 5.10
C PRO A 296 -8.01 0.31 4.18
N LEU A 297 -8.06 -0.92 4.71
CA LEU A 297 -8.45 -2.11 3.94
C LEU A 297 -9.91 -1.99 3.48
N ILE A 298 -10.82 -1.73 4.42
CA ILE A 298 -12.26 -1.67 4.14
C ILE A 298 -12.56 -0.58 3.12
N SER A 299 -12.04 0.63 3.33
CA SER A 299 -12.27 1.73 2.39
C SER A 299 -11.73 1.45 0.99
N THR A 300 -10.60 0.73 0.87
CA THR A 300 -10.09 0.30 -0.43
C THR A 300 -11.01 -0.72 -1.08
N CYS A 301 -11.50 -1.70 -0.32
CA CYS A 301 -12.44 -2.70 -0.82
C CYS A 301 -13.79 -2.09 -1.22
N GLU A 302 -14.30 -1.12 -0.46
CA GLU A 302 -15.52 -0.37 -0.80
C GLU A 302 -15.39 0.37 -2.14
N GLU A 303 -14.24 1.00 -2.40
CA GLU A 303 -14.01 1.67 -3.69
C GLU A 303 -13.92 0.69 -4.87
N ILE A 304 -13.38 -0.50 -4.66
CA ILE A 304 -13.32 -1.54 -5.69
C ILE A 304 -14.69 -2.16 -5.90
N ALA A 305 -15.44 -2.42 -4.83
CA ALA A 305 -16.78 -2.98 -4.88
C ALA A 305 -17.74 -2.14 -5.73
N LYS A 306 -17.68 -0.80 -5.59
CA LYS A 306 -18.47 0.13 -6.43
C LYS A 306 -18.30 -0.09 -7.94
N GLN A 307 -17.18 -0.68 -8.36
CA GLN A 307 -16.88 -0.93 -9.78
C GLN A 307 -17.11 -2.38 -10.19
N SER A 308 -17.13 -3.31 -9.23
CA SER A 308 -17.17 -4.75 -9.50
C SER A 308 -18.44 -5.46 -9.01
N GLU A 309 -19.19 -4.91 -8.07
CA GLU A 309 -20.41 -5.51 -7.54
C GLU A 309 -21.51 -5.53 -8.61
N ARG A 310 -22.05 -6.72 -8.89
CA ARG A 310 -23.09 -6.90 -9.92
C ARG A 310 -24.48 -6.42 -9.46
N PHE A 311 -24.79 -6.65 -8.19
CA PHE A 311 -26.05 -6.29 -7.58
C PHE A 311 -25.81 -5.46 -6.32
N ILE A 312 -26.40 -4.27 -6.29
CA ILE A 312 -26.23 -3.31 -5.18
C ILE A 312 -26.71 -3.95 -3.87
N GLY A 313 -25.86 -3.91 -2.84
CA GLY A 313 -26.17 -4.45 -1.52
C GLY A 313 -25.73 -5.89 -1.30
N LEU A 314 -25.21 -6.58 -2.31
CA LEU A 314 -24.75 -7.97 -2.19
C LEU A 314 -23.69 -8.13 -1.11
N SER A 315 -22.70 -7.23 -1.07
CA SER A 315 -21.63 -7.30 -0.07
C SER A 315 -22.15 -7.19 1.36
N SER A 316 -23.14 -6.35 1.61
CA SER A 316 -23.78 -6.19 2.93
C SER A 316 -24.61 -7.40 3.32
N SER A 317 -25.39 -7.97 2.39
CA SER A 317 -26.17 -9.19 2.65
C SER A 317 -25.26 -10.40 2.90
N LEU A 318 -24.14 -10.53 2.16
CA LEU A 318 -23.11 -11.56 2.41
C LEU A 318 -22.47 -11.40 3.80
N GLU A 319 -22.11 -10.16 4.18
CA GLU A 319 -21.51 -9.88 5.50
C GLU A 319 -22.46 -10.29 6.63
N ASN A 320 -23.73 -9.89 6.55
CA ASN A 320 -24.75 -10.23 7.57
C ASN A 320 -25.00 -11.74 7.64
N PHE A 321 -25.17 -12.41 6.50
CA PHE A 321 -25.41 -13.85 6.43
C PHE A 321 -24.25 -14.67 6.98
N LEU A 322 -23.01 -14.28 6.68
CA LEU A 322 -21.81 -15.02 7.05
C LEU A 322 -21.21 -14.61 8.41
N LEU A 323 -21.82 -13.65 9.11
CA LEU A 323 -21.30 -13.17 10.41
C LEU A 323 -21.01 -14.30 11.42
N PRO A 324 -21.83 -15.38 11.54
CA PRO A 324 -21.54 -16.47 12.46
C PRO A 324 -20.19 -17.18 12.21
N ILE A 325 -19.66 -17.14 10.99
CA ILE A 325 -18.37 -17.79 10.66
C ILE A 325 -17.17 -17.15 11.37
N VAL A 326 -17.30 -15.92 11.86
CA VAL A 326 -16.18 -15.26 12.55
C VAL A 326 -15.80 -15.89 13.88
N SER A 327 -16.71 -16.69 14.47
CA SER A 327 -16.45 -17.39 15.75
C SER A 327 -15.35 -18.46 15.67
N ILE A 328 -14.87 -18.80 14.48
CA ILE A 328 -13.77 -19.77 14.30
C ILE A 328 -12.38 -19.25 14.71
N GLY A 329 -12.26 -17.99 15.16
CA GLY A 329 -10.98 -17.41 15.57
C GLY A 329 -11.13 -16.03 16.23
N ASP A 330 -10.15 -15.12 16.03
CA ASP A 330 -10.24 -13.73 16.53
C ASP A 330 -11.39 -12.98 15.85
N GLU A 331 -12.53 -12.89 16.51
CA GLU A 331 -13.76 -12.30 15.98
C GLU A 331 -13.55 -10.89 15.43
N LYS A 332 -12.76 -10.05 16.10
CA LYS A 332 -12.50 -8.67 15.67
C LYS A 332 -11.73 -8.62 14.36
N GLU A 333 -10.70 -9.44 14.25
CA GLU A 333 -9.90 -9.50 13.02
C GLU A 333 -10.68 -10.20 11.90
N LEU A 334 -11.35 -11.31 12.21
CA LEU A 334 -12.11 -12.08 11.24
C LEU A 334 -13.34 -11.31 10.72
N SER A 335 -14.05 -10.53 11.55
CA SER A 335 -15.14 -9.63 11.08
C SER A 335 -14.62 -8.61 10.07
N ARG A 336 -13.46 -8.02 10.31
CA ARG A 336 -12.81 -7.09 9.39
C ARG A 336 -12.44 -7.76 8.06
N LEU A 337 -11.89 -8.98 8.11
CA LEU A 337 -11.52 -9.75 6.92
C LEU A 337 -12.75 -10.29 6.19
N LEU A 338 -13.83 -10.67 6.91
CA LEU A 338 -15.11 -11.05 6.34
C LEU A 338 -15.67 -9.90 5.49
N LYS A 339 -15.80 -8.71 6.08
CA LYS A 339 -16.29 -7.53 5.35
C LYS A 339 -15.47 -7.25 4.09
N ALA A 340 -14.14 -7.29 4.17
CA ALA A 340 -13.28 -7.12 3.01
C ALA A 340 -13.53 -8.21 1.94
N SER A 341 -13.74 -9.46 2.36
CA SER A 341 -13.99 -10.59 1.46
C SER A 341 -15.33 -10.47 0.75
N CYS A 342 -16.38 -10.02 1.47
CA CYS A 342 -17.72 -9.80 0.91
C CYS A 342 -17.72 -8.67 -0.12
N LEU A 343 -17.04 -7.54 0.20
CA LEU A 343 -16.85 -6.43 -0.74
C LEU A 343 -16.12 -6.86 -2.02
N MET A 344 -15.20 -7.82 -1.92
CA MET A 344 -14.40 -8.30 -3.05
C MET A 344 -14.96 -9.56 -3.71
N ALA A 345 -16.11 -10.06 -3.25
CA ALA A 345 -16.68 -11.33 -3.71
C ALA A 345 -16.90 -11.41 -5.22
N ASP A 346 -17.20 -10.28 -5.86
CA ASP A 346 -17.46 -10.19 -7.31
C ASP A 346 -16.27 -9.66 -8.13
N ILE A 347 -15.05 -9.59 -7.58
CA ILE A 347 -13.88 -8.99 -8.29
C ILE A 347 -13.54 -9.65 -9.64
N ALA A 348 -13.93 -10.89 -9.86
CA ALA A 348 -13.65 -11.63 -11.09
C ALA A 348 -14.91 -12.24 -11.74
N TRP A 349 -16.08 -11.68 -11.48
CA TRP A 349 -17.34 -12.23 -12.01
C TRP A 349 -17.37 -12.26 -13.54
N ASN A 350 -16.77 -11.29 -14.18
CA ASN A 350 -16.71 -11.11 -15.65
C ASN A 350 -15.55 -11.85 -16.33
N GLU A 351 -14.73 -12.57 -15.57
CA GLU A 351 -13.61 -13.34 -16.12
C GLU A 351 -14.07 -14.70 -16.65
N HIS A 352 -13.26 -15.32 -17.51
CA HIS A 352 -13.56 -16.66 -18.03
C HIS A 352 -13.61 -17.69 -16.89
N THR A 353 -14.65 -18.51 -16.87
CA THR A 353 -14.95 -19.44 -15.76
C THR A 353 -13.82 -20.40 -15.40
N SER A 354 -13.02 -20.84 -16.39
CA SER A 354 -11.89 -21.76 -16.15
C SER A 354 -10.72 -21.11 -15.36
N SER A 355 -10.62 -19.78 -15.33
CA SER A 355 -9.49 -19.05 -14.78
C SER A 355 -9.89 -18.08 -13.66
N ARG A 356 -11.17 -17.95 -13.34
CA ARG A 356 -11.69 -16.99 -12.34
C ARG A 356 -10.98 -17.05 -11.00
N ASN A 357 -10.72 -18.25 -10.50
CA ASN A 357 -10.06 -18.47 -9.23
C ASN A 357 -8.63 -17.89 -9.22
N ILE A 358 -7.86 -18.16 -10.26
CA ILE A 358 -6.47 -17.65 -10.38
C ILE A 358 -6.50 -16.14 -10.57
N ILE A 359 -7.35 -15.64 -11.49
CA ILE A 359 -7.45 -14.21 -11.78
C ILE A 359 -7.94 -13.42 -10.55
N ALA A 360 -8.92 -13.94 -9.80
CA ALA A 360 -9.36 -13.32 -8.54
C ALA A 360 -8.21 -13.18 -7.55
N ALA A 361 -7.43 -14.23 -7.35
CA ALA A 361 -6.26 -14.19 -6.48
C ALA A 361 -5.20 -13.20 -7.00
N GLU A 362 -4.89 -13.22 -8.29
CA GLU A 362 -3.91 -12.31 -8.90
C GLU A 362 -4.35 -10.84 -8.82
N LYS A 363 -5.63 -10.54 -9.06
CA LYS A 363 -6.18 -9.19 -8.90
C LYS A 363 -5.89 -8.66 -7.50
N ILE A 364 -6.11 -9.45 -6.44
CA ILE A 364 -5.78 -9.06 -5.05
C ILE A 364 -4.27 -8.91 -4.85
N LEU A 365 -3.48 -9.87 -5.33
CA LEU A 365 -2.04 -9.86 -5.16
C LEU A 365 -1.37 -8.65 -5.83
N LEU A 366 -1.95 -8.19 -6.94
CA LEU A 366 -1.39 -7.11 -7.77
C LEU A 366 -2.10 -5.75 -7.59
N LEU A 367 -3.10 -5.64 -6.71
CA LEU A 367 -3.77 -4.37 -6.44
C LEU A 367 -2.76 -3.25 -6.16
N PRO A 368 -2.78 -2.14 -6.92
CA PRO A 368 -1.83 -1.05 -6.78
C PRO A 368 -2.19 -0.12 -5.61
N THR A 369 -2.44 -0.70 -4.44
CA THR A 369 -2.78 0.01 -3.21
C THR A 369 -1.74 -0.21 -2.13
N ASN A 370 -1.57 0.78 -1.27
CA ASN A 370 -0.74 0.73 -0.07
C ASN A 370 -1.55 0.42 1.21
N SER A 371 -2.84 0.08 1.07
CA SER A 371 -3.75 -0.10 2.21
C SER A 371 -3.78 -1.53 2.76
N LEU A 372 -3.21 -2.51 2.03
CA LEU A 372 -3.18 -3.91 2.43
C LEU A 372 -1.78 -4.28 2.94
N THR A 373 -1.72 -4.92 4.09
CA THR A 373 -0.52 -5.64 4.52
C THR A 373 -0.29 -6.87 3.63
N HIS A 374 0.92 -7.41 3.65
CA HIS A 374 1.22 -8.64 2.90
C HIS A 374 0.42 -9.86 3.38
N ARG A 375 0.11 -9.92 4.70
CA ARG A 375 -0.73 -10.98 5.26
C ARG A 375 -2.17 -10.86 4.77
N GLU A 376 -2.79 -9.70 4.88
CA GLU A 376 -4.15 -9.45 4.38
C GLU A 376 -4.27 -9.73 2.88
N ARG A 377 -3.28 -9.29 2.11
CA ARG A 377 -3.23 -9.52 0.67
C ARG A 377 -3.18 -11.01 0.32
N ALA A 378 -2.32 -11.77 0.99
CA ALA A 378 -2.20 -13.20 0.79
C ALA A 378 -3.45 -13.96 1.26
N TRP A 379 -4.02 -13.55 2.40
CA TRP A 379 -5.23 -14.14 2.98
C TRP A 379 -6.44 -13.91 2.06
N LEU A 380 -6.70 -12.67 1.65
CA LEU A 380 -7.80 -12.34 0.73
C LEU A 380 -7.64 -13.03 -0.63
N ALA A 381 -6.42 -13.06 -1.19
CA ALA A 381 -6.16 -13.76 -2.44
C ALA A 381 -6.52 -15.24 -2.37
N LYS A 382 -6.21 -15.90 -1.23
CA LYS A 382 -6.55 -17.29 -1.01
C LYS A 382 -8.06 -17.47 -0.80
N THR A 383 -8.71 -16.61 -0.03
CA THR A 383 -10.17 -16.60 0.16
C THR A 383 -10.91 -16.50 -1.16
N LEU A 384 -10.56 -15.53 -2.00
CA LEU A 384 -11.22 -15.34 -3.28
C LEU A 384 -10.87 -16.43 -4.32
N PHE A 385 -9.68 -17.02 -4.24
CA PHE A 385 -9.39 -18.22 -5.00
C PHE A 385 -10.38 -19.34 -4.70
N HIS A 386 -10.63 -19.64 -3.41
CA HIS A 386 -11.56 -20.70 -2.99
C HIS A 386 -13.01 -20.34 -3.27
N ARG A 387 -13.37 -19.05 -3.24
CA ARG A 387 -14.68 -18.55 -3.66
C ARG A 387 -15.01 -18.94 -5.12
N TYR A 388 -14.03 -18.88 -6.03
CA TYR A 388 -14.20 -19.15 -7.46
C TYR A 388 -13.71 -20.53 -7.89
N ASN A 389 -13.17 -21.33 -6.97
CA ASN A 389 -12.57 -22.61 -7.31
C ASN A 389 -13.61 -23.63 -7.82
N ARG A 390 -13.16 -24.53 -8.68
CA ARG A 390 -13.84 -25.80 -8.99
C ARG A 390 -13.58 -26.78 -7.84
N PRO A 391 -14.09 -28.03 -7.87
CA PRO A 391 -13.89 -28.98 -6.75
C PRO A 391 -12.46 -28.94 -6.24
N ILE A 392 -12.28 -28.78 -4.91
CA ILE A 392 -10.98 -28.49 -4.25
C ILE A 392 -9.95 -29.56 -4.56
N GLU A 393 -10.36 -30.78 -4.78
CA GLU A 393 -9.54 -31.94 -5.07
C GLU A 393 -8.72 -31.79 -6.37
N LEU A 394 -9.18 -30.94 -7.30
CA LEU A 394 -8.59 -30.81 -8.63
C LEU A 394 -7.68 -29.59 -8.81
N VAL A 395 -7.78 -28.56 -7.96
CA VAL A 395 -7.04 -27.30 -8.17
C VAL A 395 -6.41 -26.80 -6.88
N LYS A 396 -5.10 -27.02 -6.76
CA LYS A 396 -4.31 -26.48 -5.64
C LYS A 396 -4.07 -24.98 -5.81
N PHE A 397 -4.11 -24.24 -4.69
CA PHE A 397 -3.72 -22.84 -4.68
C PHE A 397 -2.27 -22.67 -5.16
N PRO A 398 -2.01 -21.93 -6.26
CA PRO A 398 -0.72 -21.97 -6.95
C PRO A 398 0.37 -21.15 -6.23
N PHE A 399 0.00 -20.24 -5.32
CA PHE A 399 0.95 -19.35 -4.68
C PHE A 399 1.45 -19.90 -3.34
N LYS A 400 2.74 -19.73 -3.07
CA LYS A 400 3.38 -20.28 -1.86
C LYS A 400 3.56 -19.20 -0.82
N PHE A 401 2.63 -19.08 0.15
CA PHE A 401 2.66 -18.06 1.21
C PHE A 401 3.09 -18.58 2.59
N LYS A 402 3.76 -19.72 2.65
CA LYS A 402 4.20 -20.34 3.93
C LYS A 402 4.99 -19.40 4.86
N SER A 403 5.66 -18.37 4.31
CA SER A 403 6.39 -17.38 5.09
C SER A 403 5.54 -16.15 5.49
N ILE A 404 4.29 -16.08 5.04
CA ILE A 404 3.39 -14.92 5.25
C ILE A 404 2.16 -15.34 6.05
N LEU A 405 1.54 -16.48 5.73
CA LEU A 405 0.34 -16.99 6.36
C LEU A 405 0.69 -18.06 7.41
N SER A 406 0.07 -17.96 8.57
CA SER A 406 0.08 -18.98 9.62
C SER A 406 -0.77 -20.20 9.22
N MET A 407 -0.82 -21.24 10.04
CA MET A 407 -1.75 -22.36 9.86
C MET A 407 -3.19 -21.90 10.01
N GLU A 408 -3.47 -21.09 11.02
CA GLU A 408 -4.77 -20.46 11.26
C GLU A 408 -5.21 -19.57 10.09
N ASP A 409 -4.31 -18.74 9.55
CA ASP A 409 -4.61 -17.94 8.34
C ASP A 409 -4.99 -18.82 7.15
N ASN A 410 -4.30 -19.94 6.99
CA ASN A 410 -4.58 -20.89 5.93
C ASN A 410 -5.93 -21.58 6.09
N PHE A 411 -6.32 -21.92 7.30
CA PHE A 411 -7.60 -22.49 7.63
C PHE A 411 -8.72 -21.45 7.43
N THR A 412 -8.65 -20.32 8.12
CA THR A 412 -9.69 -19.29 8.06
C THR A 412 -9.92 -18.76 6.64
N SER A 413 -8.86 -18.53 5.85
CA SER A 413 -9.00 -18.11 4.44
C SER A 413 -9.70 -19.15 3.57
N LEU A 414 -9.49 -20.43 3.84
CA LEU A 414 -10.22 -21.52 3.15
C LEU A 414 -11.69 -21.51 3.53
N ILE A 415 -12.00 -21.50 4.83
CA ILE A 415 -13.40 -21.50 5.32
C ILE A 415 -14.16 -20.31 4.77
N PHE A 416 -13.61 -19.10 4.83
CA PHE A 416 -14.27 -17.90 4.29
C PHE A 416 -14.49 -18.01 2.77
N GLY A 417 -13.55 -18.58 2.04
CA GLY A 417 -13.68 -18.82 0.61
C GLY A 417 -14.81 -19.80 0.28
N LEU A 418 -14.92 -20.90 1.05
CA LEU A 418 -16.00 -21.88 0.91
C LEU A 418 -17.37 -21.31 1.31
N SER A 419 -17.40 -20.51 2.38
CA SER A 419 -18.62 -19.81 2.83
C SER A 419 -19.14 -18.86 1.75
N LEU A 420 -18.28 -18.03 1.17
CA LEU A 420 -18.65 -17.18 0.04
C LEU A 420 -19.10 -18.01 -1.18
N ARG A 421 -18.45 -19.13 -1.45
CA ARG A 421 -18.81 -20.00 -2.58
C ARG A 421 -20.19 -20.60 -2.39
N PHE A 422 -20.52 -21.07 -1.18
CA PHE A 422 -21.85 -21.57 -0.84
C PHE A 422 -22.89 -20.45 -0.98
N SER A 423 -22.69 -19.30 -0.32
CA SER A 423 -23.62 -18.18 -0.34
C SER A 423 -23.95 -17.72 -1.76
N MET A 424 -22.92 -17.57 -2.59
CA MET A 424 -23.09 -17.16 -3.99
C MET A 424 -23.80 -18.21 -4.86
N ALA A 425 -23.72 -19.48 -4.51
CA ALA A 425 -24.49 -20.52 -5.19
C ALA A 425 -25.95 -20.50 -4.74
N ALA A 426 -26.21 -20.30 -3.45
CA ALA A 426 -27.53 -20.24 -2.88
C ALA A 426 -28.34 -19.02 -3.36
N CYS A 427 -27.71 -17.86 -3.49
CA CYS A 427 -28.37 -16.61 -3.87
C CYS A 427 -28.18 -16.18 -5.33
N ALA A 428 -27.41 -16.89 -6.13
CA ALA A 428 -27.03 -16.48 -7.49
C ALA A 428 -26.46 -15.04 -7.61
N GLY A 429 -26.08 -14.44 -6.49
CA GLY A 429 -25.61 -13.06 -6.37
C GLY A 429 -26.71 -12.04 -6.06
N LEU A 430 -27.96 -12.45 -5.89
CA LEU A 430 -29.06 -11.56 -5.54
C LEU A 430 -29.14 -11.38 -4.01
N PRO A 431 -28.99 -10.16 -3.49
CA PRO A 431 -28.94 -9.90 -2.04
C PRO A 431 -30.27 -10.30 -1.33
N GLU A 432 -31.39 -10.13 -2.01
CA GLU A 432 -32.72 -10.43 -1.46
C GLU A 432 -32.87 -11.91 -1.06
N LEU A 433 -32.29 -12.82 -1.85
CA LEU A 433 -32.33 -14.25 -1.55
C LEU A 433 -31.53 -14.64 -0.31
N LEU A 434 -30.48 -13.89 0.03
CA LEU A 434 -29.70 -14.11 1.26
C LEU A 434 -30.46 -13.64 2.52
N ASN A 435 -31.34 -12.66 2.38
CA ASN A 435 -32.13 -12.17 3.51
C ASN A 435 -33.16 -13.19 4.02
N ASP A 436 -33.53 -14.14 3.17
CA ASP A 436 -34.45 -15.26 3.49
C ASP A 436 -33.68 -16.52 3.93
N LEU A 437 -32.37 -16.44 4.10
CA LEU A 437 -31.52 -17.50 4.64
C LEU A 437 -30.92 -17.09 5.97
N LYS A 438 -30.81 -18.05 6.92
CA LYS A 438 -30.04 -17.84 8.17
C LYS A 438 -28.96 -18.89 8.29
N LEU A 439 -27.78 -18.47 8.73
CA LEU A 439 -26.66 -19.33 9.02
C LEU A 439 -26.43 -19.35 10.54
N GLU A 440 -26.27 -20.52 11.11
CA GLU A 440 -25.90 -20.73 12.52
C GLU A 440 -24.68 -21.63 12.56
N LEU A 441 -23.73 -21.28 13.39
CA LEU A 441 -22.51 -22.09 13.64
C LEU A 441 -22.38 -22.33 15.15
N SER A 442 -22.29 -23.59 15.53
CA SER A 442 -22.05 -24.02 16.92
C SER A 442 -20.77 -24.86 16.99
N ASP A 443 -20.49 -25.40 18.18
CA ASP A 443 -19.36 -26.33 18.36
C ASP A 443 -19.61 -27.67 17.65
N ASP A 444 -20.84 -28.07 17.43
CA ASP A 444 -21.18 -29.39 16.88
C ASP A 444 -21.69 -29.34 15.45
N TYR A 445 -22.38 -28.26 15.04
CA TYR A 445 -23.06 -28.22 13.77
C TYR A 445 -22.91 -26.88 13.01
N LEU A 446 -23.07 -26.97 11.70
CA LEU A 446 -23.34 -25.87 10.78
C LEU A 446 -24.78 -26.00 10.27
N LYS A 447 -25.64 -25.05 10.66
CA LYS A 447 -27.06 -25.07 10.29
C LYS A 447 -27.38 -23.95 9.32
N VAL A 448 -28.15 -24.28 8.29
CA VAL A 448 -28.76 -23.31 7.37
C VAL A 448 -30.26 -23.45 7.40
N VAL A 449 -30.96 -22.33 7.64
CA VAL A 449 -32.42 -22.24 7.63
C VAL A 449 -32.86 -21.55 6.34
N PHE A 450 -33.75 -22.19 5.59
CA PHE A 450 -34.37 -21.65 4.40
C PHE A 450 -35.76 -21.14 4.76
N LEU A 451 -35.99 -19.83 4.80
CA LEU A 451 -37.25 -19.22 5.20
C LEU A 451 -38.23 -19.10 4.02
N GLY A 452 -39.52 -19.25 4.29
CA GLY A 452 -40.56 -19.05 3.29
C GLY A 452 -40.45 -20.00 2.09
N ASN A 453 -40.43 -19.45 0.87
CA ASN A 453 -40.40 -20.23 -0.37
C ASN A 453 -38.96 -20.52 -0.88
N THR A 454 -37.94 -20.29 -0.07
CA THR A 454 -36.55 -20.46 -0.50
C THR A 454 -36.06 -21.91 -0.54
N LYS A 455 -36.87 -22.86 -0.11
CA LYS A 455 -36.60 -24.31 -0.26
C LYS A 455 -36.19 -24.68 -1.69
N THR A 456 -36.75 -24.05 -2.69
CA THR A 456 -36.42 -24.27 -4.10
C THR A 456 -35.00 -23.90 -4.51
N LEU A 457 -34.32 -23.12 -3.68
CA LEU A 457 -32.90 -22.78 -3.87
C LEU A 457 -31.94 -23.93 -3.49
N LEU A 458 -32.44 -24.90 -2.71
CA LEU A 458 -31.64 -26.05 -2.26
C LEU A 458 -31.63 -27.14 -3.35
N VAL A 459 -30.84 -26.92 -4.37
CA VAL A 459 -30.55 -27.91 -5.41
C VAL A 459 -29.24 -28.62 -5.14
N ASP A 460 -29.00 -29.78 -5.79
CA ASP A 460 -27.82 -30.63 -5.52
C ASP A 460 -26.50 -29.85 -5.45
N HIS A 461 -26.26 -28.95 -6.39
CA HIS A 461 -25.02 -28.19 -6.43
C HIS A 461 -24.86 -27.18 -5.27
N VAL A 462 -25.96 -26.70 -4.67
CA VAL A 462 -25.95 -25.85 -3.45
C VAL A 462 -25.70 -26.72 -2.22
N TYR A 463 -26.40 -27.86 -2.14
CA TYR A 463 -26.18 -28.87 -1.11
C TYR A 463 -24.73 -29.33 -1.02
N GLU A 464 -24.14 -29.70 -2.16
CA GLU A 464 -22.72 -30.12 -2.20
C GLU A 464 -21.75 -29.05 -1.64
N LYS A 465 -22.02 -27.77 -1.90
CA LYS A 465 -21.15 -26.70 -1.38
C LYS A 465 -21.32 -26.48 0.11
N LEU A 466 -22.54 -26.61 0.63
CA LEU A 466 -22.80 -26.57 2.06
C LEU A 466 -22.15 -27.75 2.78
N ASN A 467 -22.33 -28.96 2.25
CA ASN A 467 -21.72 -30.16 2.78
C ASN A 467 -20.18 -30.08 2.80
N LEU A 468 -19.60 -29.53 1.73
CA LEU A 468 -18.16 -29.30 1.69
C LEU A 468 -17.69 -28.30 2.76
N LEU A 469 -18.43 -27.21 2.99
CA LEU A 469 -18.13 -26.24 4.04
C LEU A 469 -18.20 -26.89 5.43
N ALA A 470 -19.27 -27.64 5.71
CA ALA A 470 -19.46 -28.35 6.97
C ALA A 470 -18.32 -29.37 7.23
N SER A 471 -17.93 -30.14 6.21
CA SER A 471 -16.84 -31.12 6.31
C SER A 471 -15.47 -30.47 6.61
N TYR A 472 -15.17 -29.31 6.04
CA TYR A 472 -13.91 -28.58 6.36
C TYR A 472 -13.95 -27.89 7.72
N LEU A 473 -15.13 -27.61 8.26
CA LEU A 473 -15.33 -27.14 9.63
C LEU A 473 -15.30 -28.29 10.66
N ASP A 474 -15.37 -29.54 10.20
CA ASP A 474 -15.54 -30.71 11.05
C ASP A 474 -16.85 -30.62 11.89
N LYS A 475 -17.97 -30.26 11.21
CA LYS A 475 -19.28 -30.03 11.81
C LYS A 475 -20.36 -30.88 11.14
N GLU A 476 -21.39 -31.27 11.91
CA GLU A 476 -22.60 -31.85 11.35
C GLU A 476 -23.35 -30.80 10.52
N MET A 477 -23.80 -31.17 9.33
CA MET A 477 -24.61 -30.28 8.49
C MET A 477 -26.09 -30.43 8.80
N ILE A 478 -26.72 -29.35 9.23
CA ILE A 478 -28.19 -29.32 9.50
C ILE A 478 -28.85 -28.36 8.51
N ILE A 479 -29.95 -28.83 7.87
CA ILE A 479 -30.79 -28.03 6.98
C ILE A 479 -32.19 -27.98 7.56
N GLU A 480 -32.69 -26.77 7.80
CA GLU A 480 -34.05 -26.50 8.24
C GLU A 480 -34.81 -25.74 7.14
N ILE A 481 -36.06 -26.17 6.88
CA ILE A 481 -36.88 -25.65 5.76
C ILE A 481 -38.21 -25.17 6.31
#